data_7f8fe8fc5bc963adf1bb51b84e948a2a
#
_entry.id   7f8fe8fc5bc963adf1bb51b84e948a2a
#
_cell.length_a   1.000
_cell.length_b   1.000
_cell.length_c   1.000
_cell.angle_alpha   90.00
_cell.angle_beta   90.00
_cell.angle_gamma   90.00
#
_symmetry.space_group_name_H-M   'P 1'
#
loop_
_entity.id
_entity.type
_entity.pdbx_description
1 polymer ?
#
loop_
_entity_poly.entity_id
_entity_poly.type
_entity_poly.pdbx_seq_one_letter_code
_entity_poly.pdbx_strand_id
1 'polypeptide(L)'
;MKLLREYIRALLKEAAMGVDALVANDVYITIDKEGLTDYLIYYSNKDGIPTTMTDKSDVHGEITIMSPDEETGPCGEALNVVYAGAASGWGPMLYDVAMEVATQVGGGLTPDRNSVSNSAENVWNYYLGKRGDVQSHQLDLTDKDIDGASKYMKPPVQLQKLTPDIDEDDCSQKRTVRAHRDEWDQSSLSKRYTKAPTTMSALRAAGRLIEK
;
A
#
# COMPACT_ATOMS: atom_id res chain seq x y z
N MET A 1 32.84 6.35 -12.94
CA MET A 1 32.69 6.86 -11.56
C MET A 1 31.49 7.80 -11.37
N LYS A 2 31.12 8.65 -12.34
CA LYS A 2 29.97 9.56 -12.23
C LYS A 2 28.62 8.79 -12.13
N LEU A 3 28.40 7.82 -13.02
CA LEU A 3 27.21 6.94 -13.04
C LEU A 3 27.03 6.15 -11.73
N LEU A 4 28.10 5.64 -11.14
CA LEU A 4 28.03 4.91 -9.86
C LEU A 4 27.64 5.85 -8.71
N ARG A 5 28.12 7.08 -8.71
CA ARG A 5 27.74 8.09 -7.70
C ARG A 5 26.30 8.55 -7.87
N GLU A 6 25.81 8.67 -9.09
CA GLU A 6 24.41 9.00 -9.38
C GLU A 6 23.48 7.83 -8.99
N TYR A 7 23.90 6.60 -9.28
CA TYR A 7 23.19 5.39 -8.86
C TYR A 7 23.15 5.24 -7.33
N ILE A 8 24.27 5.44 -6.63
CA ILE A 8 24.33 5.43 -5.16
C ILE A 8 23.47 6.56 -4.58
N ARG A 9 23.48 7.76 -5.19
CA ARG A 9 22.61 8.86 -4.75
C ARG A 9 21.12 8.57 -4.98
N ALA A 10 20.76 7.90 -6.06
CA ALA A 10 19.41 7.45 -6.31
C ALA A 10 18.98 6.40 -5.27
N LEU A 11 19.82 5.39 -5.01
CA LEU A 11 19.59 4.39 -3.96
C LEU A 11 19.48 5.00 -2.56
N LEU A 12 20.29 6.03 -2.24
CA LEU A 12 20.20 6.73 -0.95
C LEU A 12 18.98 7.65 -0.85
N LYS A 13 18.48 8.16 -1.97
CA LYS A 13 17.20 8.90 -2.02
C LYS A 13 15.97 7.99 -1.92
N GLU A 14 16.10 6.73 -2.34
CA GLU A 14 15.07 5.69 -2.25
C GLU A 14 15.17 4.89 -0.94
N ALA A 15 16.20 5.15 -0.10
CA ALA A 15 16.26 4.52 1.21
C ALA A 15 15.06 4.97 2.05
N ALA A 16 14.21 4.01 2.39
CA ALA A 16 13.07 4.25 3.27
C ALA A 16 13.55 4.87 4.59
N MET A 17 12.95 5.97 4.98
CA MET A 17 13.24 6.63 6.24
C MET A 17 12.75 5.76 7.40
N GLY A 18 13.61 5.58 8.39
CA GLY A 18 13.31 4.81 9.60
C GLY A 18 12.76 5.66 10.74
N VAL A 19 12.43 5.01 11.84
CA VAL A 19 11.91 5.67 13.07
C VAL A 19 12.86 6.75 13.59
N ASP A 20 14.17 6.56 13.48
CA ASP A 20 15.17 7.56 13.90
C ASP A 20 15.04 8.87 13.13
N ALA A 21 14.62 8.82 11.87
CA ALA A 21 14.39 10.02 11.07
C ALA A 21 13.16 10.81 11.58
N LEU A 22 12.09 10.13 12.05
CA LEU A 22 10.96 10.78 12.70
C LEU A 22 11.39 11.49 13.98
N VAL A 23 12.22 10.82 14.80
CA VAL A 23 12.75 11.42 16.03
C VAL A 23 13.57 12.67 15.72
N ALA A 24 14.46 12.59 14.71
CA ALA A 24 15.34 13.70 14.32
C ALA A 24 14.58 14.92 13.77
N ASN A 25 13.41 14.71 13.15
CA ASN A 25 12.58 15.80 12.58
C ASN A 25 11.42 16.21 13.51
N ASP A 26 11.30 15.63 14.70
CA ASP A 26 10.21 15.85 15.64
C ASP A 26 8.81 15.62 15.02
N VAL A 27 8.70 14.58 14.20
CA VAL A 27 7.48 14.18 13.50
C VAL A 27 6.93 12.90 14.10
N TYR A 28 5.62 12.74 14.03
CA TYR A 28 4.84 11.61 14.52
C TYR A 28 4.09 10.96 13.37
N ILE A 29 3.68 9.71 13.55
CA ILE A 29 2.64 9.11 12.73
C ILE A 29 1.36 9.08 13.54
N THR A 30 0.29 9.61 12.95
CA THR A 30 -1.07 9.51 13.50
C THR A 30 -1.85 8.50 12.70
N ILE A 31 -2.51 7.59 13.40
CA ILE A 31 -3.53 6.69 12.86
C ILE A 31 -4.87 7.23 13.35
N ASP A 32 -5.70 7.67 12.42
CA ASP A 32 -7.04 8.17 12.67
C ASP A 32 -8.07 7.20 12.11
N LYS A 33 -8.95 6.68 12.98
CA LYS A 33 -9.96 5.73 12.58
C LYS A 33 -11.25 6.46 12.21
N GLU A 34 -11.54 6.55 10.92
CA GLU A 34 -12.69 7.23 10.35
C GLU A 34 -13.88 6.27 10.08
N GLY A 35 -14.46 5.68 11.08
CA GLY A 35 -15.57 4.74 10.90
C GLY A 35 -15.26 3.32 11.38
N LEU A 36 -15.88 2.30 10.78
CA LEU A 36 -15.67 0.90 11.19
C LEU A 36 -14.36 0.33 10.66
N THR A 37 -14.05 0.63 9.39
CA THR A 37 -12.96 -0.01 8.65
C THR A 37 -12.08 0.98 7.87
N ASP A 38 -12.31 2.27 8.05
CA ASP A 38 -11.59 3.33 7.32
C ASP A 38 -10.53 3.94 8.23
N TYR A 39 -9.31 4.03 7.71
CA TYR A 39 -8.18 4.58 8.44
C TYR A 39 -7.46 5.61 7.58
N LEU A 40 -7.23 6.78 8.16
CA LEU A 40 -6.31 7.78 7.66
C LEU A 40 -5.02 7.74 8.48
N ILE A 41 -3.90 7.48 7.83
CA ILE A 41 -2.58 7.38 8.46
C ILE A 41 -1.71 8.47 7.86
N TYR A 42 -1.17 9.36 8.70
CA TYR A 42 -0.45 10.52 8.21
C TYR A 42 0.69 10.97 9.14
N TYR A 43 1.62 11.72 8.59
CA TYR A 43 2.62 12.41 9.36
C TYR A 43 2.01 13.64 10.06
N SER A 44 2.33 13.81 11.33
CA SER A 44 1.76 14.85 12.17
C SER A 44 2.80 15.46 13.10
N ASN A 45 2.45 16.58 13.73
CA ASN A 45 3.15 17.07 14.90
C ASN A 45 2.71 16.27 16.16
N LYS A 46 3.28 16.62 17.33
CA LYS A 46 2.96 15.98 18.61
C LYS A 46 1.49 16.09 19.06
N ASP A 47 0.77 17.07 18.54
CA ASP A 47 -0.65 17.29 18.83
C ASP A 47 -1.57 16.56 17.86
N GLY A 48 -0.99 15.76 16.94
CA GLY A 48 -1.71 15.01 15.92
C GLY A 48 -2.27 15.88 14.80
N ILE A 49 -1.70 17.08 14.58
CA ILE A 49 -2.06 17.95 13.46
C ILE A 49 -1.20 17.54 12.26
N PRO A 50 -1.82 17.28 11.08
CA PRO A 50 -1.08 16.86 9.89
C PRO A 50 0.05 17.83 9.52
N THR A 51 1.21 17.30 9.17
CA THR A 51 2.28 18.08 8.56
C THR A 51 1.95 18.38 7.10
N THR A 52 2.36 19.54 6.62
CA THR A 52 2.10 19.98 5.25
C THR A 52 3.40 20.25 4.51
N MET A 53 3.33 20.39 3.16
CA MET A 53 4.50 20.74 2.35
C MET A 53 5.14 22.09 2.72
N THR A 54 4.45 22.92 3.50
CA THR A 54 4.93 24.23 3.96
C THR A 54 5.67 24.16 5.29
N ASP A 55 5.65 23.00 5.97
CA ASP A 55 6.35 22.81 7.22
C ASP A 55 7.87 22.70 7.02
N LYS A 56 8.63 23.23 7.97
CA LYS A 56 10.10 23.23 7.90
C LYS A 56 10.73 21.82 7.95
N SER A 57 9.96 20.83 8.35
CA SER A 57 10.42 19.43 8.47
C SER A 57 10.59 18.74 7.13
N ASP A 58 9.98 19.23 6.05
CA ASP A 58 9.84 18.56 4.75
C ASP A 58 9.27 17.13 4.84
N VAL A 59 8.79 16.72 6.01
CA VAL A 59 8.20 15.40 6.27
C VAL A 59 6.69 15.54 6.23
N HIS A 60 6.09 15.16 5.14
CA HIS A 60 4.64 15.15 4.97
C HIS A 60 4.21 13.93 4.18
N GLY A 61 2.96 13.55 4.36
CA GLY A 61 2.35 12.47 3.59
C GLY A 61 1.24 11.79 4.38
N GLU A 62 0.41 11.10 3.64
CA GLU A 62 -0.72 10.36 4.16
C GLU A 62 -1.03 9.15 3.30
N ILE A 63 -1.71 8.18 3.88
CA ILE A 63 -2.28 7.01 3.22
C ILE A 63 -3.66 6.76 3.81
N THR A 64 -4.65 6.56 2.93
CA THR A 64 -6.01 6.17 3.30
C THR A 64 -6.24 4.73 2.91
N ILE A 65 -6.74 3.94 3.84
CA ILE A 65 -7.11 2.54 3.63
C ILE A 65 -8.54 2.30 4.10
N MET A 66 -9.29 1.48 3.36
CA MET A 66 -10.69 1.18 3.66
C MET A 66 -11.06 -0.22 3.19
N SER A 67 -12.19 -0.73 3.68
CA SER A 67 -12.76 -1.98 3.17
C SER A 67 -13.08 -1.86 1.68
N PRO A 68 -12.89 -2.95 0.91
CA PRO A 68 -13.36 -3.00 -0.46
C PRO A 68 -14.89 -2.83 -0.52
N ASP A 69 -15.38 -2.24 -1.60
CA ASP A 69 -16.81 -2.18 -1.89
C ASP A 69 -17.34 -3.53 -2.39
N GLU A 70 -18.66 -3.65 -2.47
CA GLU A 70 -19.32 -4.89 -2.93
C GLU A 70 -18.95 -5.26 -4.38
N GLU A 71 -18.60 -4.28 -5.21
CA GLU A 71 -18.18 -4.50 -6.60
C GLU A 71 -16.77 -5.07 -6.69
N THR A 72 -15.92 -4.71 -5.74
CA THR A 72 -14.52 -5.17 -5.66
C THR A 72 -14.45 -6.64 -5.22
N GLY A 73 -15.35 -7.08 -4.36
CA GLY A 73 -15.39 -8.43 -3.80
C GLY A 73 -14.65 -8.53 -2.45
N PRO A 74 -14.57 -9.74 -1.88
CA PRO A 74 -14.05 -9.95 -0.52
C PRO A 74 -12.55 -9.69 -0.37
N CYS A 75 -11.74 -9.90 -1.41
CA CYS A 75 -10.29 -9.68 -1.41
C CYS A 75 -9.55 -10.31 -0.20
N GLY A 76 -10.04 -11.42 0.34
CA GLY A 76 -9.50 -12.06 1.54
C GLY A 76 -9.62 -11.21 2.79
N GLU A 77 -10.70 -10.41 2.91
CA GLU A 77 -10.96 -9.45 3.99
C GLU A 77 -9.90 -8.32 4.11
N ALA A 78 -9.08 -8.14 3.07
CA ALA A 78 -8.04 -7.13 3.08
C ALA A 78 -8.61 -5.71 2.90
N LEU A 79 -8.02 -4.73 3.58
CA LEU A 79 -8.29 -3.32 3.28
C LEU A 79 -7.59 -2.90 1.98
N ASN A 80 -8.20 -1.97 1.25
CA ASN A 80 -7.64 -1.39 0.03
C ASN A 80 -6.94 -0.07 0.34
N VAL A 81 -5.79 0.18 -0.28
CA VAL A 81 -5.28 1.54 -0.39
C VAL A 81 -6.18 2.32 -1.35
N VAL A 82 -6.70 3.46 -0.91
CA VAL A 82 -7.51 4.37 -1.72
C VAL A 82 -6.72 5.58 -2.18
N TYR A 83 -5.86 6.05 -1.31
CA TYR A 83 -4.97 7.16 -1.58
C TYR A 83 -3.64 6.96 -0.87
N ALA A 84 -2.55 7.35 -1.51
CA ALA A 84 -1.24 7.45 -0.87
C ALA A 84 -0.41 8.55 -1.53
N GLY A 85 0.12 9.45 -0.72
CA GLY A 85 1.03 10.50 -1.14
C GLY A 85 2.00 10.85 -0.03
N ALA A 86 3.29 11.02 -0.36
CA ALA A 86 4.29 11.38 0.63
C ALA A 86 5.48 12.10 0.02
N ALA A 87 6.22 12.84 0.85
CA ALA A 87 7.52 13.35 0.52
C ALA A 87 8.49 12.23 0.15
N SER A 88 9.49 12.54 -0.68
CA SER A 88 10.45 11.55 -1.17
C SER A 88 11.15 10.80 -0.03
N GLY A 89 11.07 9.46 -0.05
CA GLY A 89 11.64 8.56 0.95
C GLY A 89 10.73 8.27 2.16
N TRP A 90 9.62 9.01 2.35
CA TRP A 90 8.73 8.84 3.50
C TRP A 90 7.54 7.90 3.23
N GLY A 91 7.21 7.67 1.97
CA GLY A 91 6.09 6.79 1.58
C GLY A 91 6.16 5.38 2.18
N PRO A 92 7.29 4.65 2.12
CA PRO A 92 7.36 3.26 2.59
C PRO A 92 6.95 3.06 4.05
N MET A 93 7.24 4.00 4.95
CA MET A 93 6.82 3.90 6.35
C MET A 93 5.30 3.99 6.52
N LEU A 94 4.62 4.83 5.74
CA LEU A 94 3.16 4.90 5.74
C LEU A 94 2.55 3.58 5.28
N TYR A 95 3.10 2.97 4.22
CA TYR A 95 2.67 1.65 3.76
C TYR A 95 2.94 0.56 4.80
N ASP A 96 4.08 0.57 5.49
CA ASP A 96 4.39 -0.38 6.56
C ASP A 96 3.34 -0.31 7.68
N VAL A 97 3.02 0.90 8.15
CA VAL A 97 2.01 1.12 9.19
C VAL A 97 0.61 0.73 8.69
N ALA A 98 0.23 1.13 7.47
CA ALA A 98 -1.04 0.77 6.87
C ALA A 98 -1.22 -0.76 6.75
N MET A 99 -0.16 -1.46 6.35
CA MET A 99 -0.16 -2.92 6.23
C MET A 99 -0.29 -3.60 7.60
N GLU A 100 0.40 -3.07 8.62
CA GLU A 100 0.30 -3.58 9.99
C GLU A 100 -1.10 -3.35 10.58
N VAL A 101 -1.69 -2.16 10.36
CA VAL A 101 -3.09 -1.86 10.75
C VAL A 101 -4.05 -2.82 10.05
N ALA A 102 -3.96 -2.92 8.73
CA ALA A 102 -4.83 -3.78 7.93
C ALA A 102 -4.70 -5.26 8.31
N THR A 103 -3.50 -5.72 8.70
CA THR A 103 -3.28 -7.09 9.18
C THR A 103 -3.92 -7.34 10.55
N GLN A 104 -3.99 -6.31 11.40
CA GLN A 104 -4.60 -6.44 12.74
C GLN A 104 -6.12 -6.44 12.72
N VAL A 105 -6.72 -5.73 11.77
CA VAL A 105 -8.18 -5.51 11.72
C VAL A 105 -8.89 -6.36 10.67
N GLY A 106 -8.14 -6.94 9.72
CA GLY A 106 -8.69 -7.72 8.62
C GLY A 106 -7.65 -8.64 7.99
N GLY A 107 -7.84 -8.96 6.72
CA GLY A 107 -6.99 -9.91 5.98
C GLY A 107 -5.66 -9.38 5.49
N GLY A 108 -5.27 -8.14 5.80
CA GLY A 108 -4.09 -7.46 5.29
C GLY A 108 -4.42 -6.29 4.38
N LEU A 109 -3.45 -5.87 3.56
CA LEU A 109 -3.56 -4.70 2.70
C LEU A 109 -3.44 -5.08 1.22
N THR A 110 -4.30 -4.52 0.36
CA THR A 110 -4.19 -4.62 -1.10
C THR A 110 -3.82 -3.28 -1.72
N PRO A 111 -3.19 -3.29 -2.92
CA PRO A 111 -3.10 -2.10 -3.76
C PRO A 111 -4.49 -1.52 -4.06
N ASP A 112 -4.53 -0.25 -4.46
CA ASP A 112 -5.74 0.37 -4.99
C ASP A 112 -6.33 -0.49 -6.13
N ARG A 113 -7.62 -0.81 -6.02
CA ARG A 113 -8.32 -1.67 -6.98
C ARG A 113 -8.83 -0.88 -8.19
N ASN A 114 -8.76 0.44 -8.15
CA ASN A 114 -9.18 1.32 -9.25
C ASN A 114 -8.02 1.81 -10.11
N SER A 115 -6.96 2.32 -9.47
CA SER A 115 -5.82 2.89 -10.18
C SER A 115 -4.55 2.81 -9.33
N VAL A 116 -3.43 2.48 -9.96
CA VAL A 116 -2.12 2.46 -9.31
C VAL A 116 -1.16 3.29 -10.16
N SER A 117 -0.52 4.29 -9.53
CA SER A 117 0.54 5.05 -10.18
C SER A 117 1.83 4.22 -10.30
N ASN A 118 2.71 4.59 -11.24
CA ASN A 118 4.01 3.93 -11.37
C ASN A 118 4.84 3.96 -10.06
N SER A 119 4.71 5.03 -9.28
CA SER A 119 5.40 5.15 -8.00
C SER A 119 4.84 4.17 -6.97
N ALA A 120 3.52 4.03 -6.90
CA ALA A 120 2.87 3.06 -6.02
C ALA A 120 3.17 1.61 -6.45
N GLU A 121 3.18 1.32 -7.76
CA GLU A 121 3.56 0.00 -8.28
C GLU A 121 4.99 -0.38 -7.87
N ASN A 122 5.94 0.57 -7.93
CA ASN A 122 7.32 0.32 -7.46
C ASN A 122 7.37 -0.04 -5.97
N VAL A 123 6.50 0.55 -5.14
CA VAL A 123 6.36 0.19 -3.71
C VAL A 123 5.88 -1.25 -3.58
N TRP A 124 4.83 -1.64 -4.30
CA TRP A 124 4.32 -3.01 -4.26
C TRP A 124 5.31 -4.06 -4.79
N ASN A 125 6.04 -3.74 -5.87
CA ASN A 125 7.12 -4.58 -6.38
C ASN A 125 8.25 -4.76 -5.36
N TYR A 126 8.56 -3.73 -4.58
CA TYR A 126 9.53 -3.81 -3.49
C TYR A 126 9.04 -4.75 -2.37
N TYR A 127 7.76 -4.66 -1.98
CA TYR A 127 7.20 -5.56 -0.97
C TYR A 127 7.17 -7.01 -1.44
N LEU A 128 6.79 -7.26 -2.69
CA LEU A 128 6.75 -8.62 -3.24
C LEU A 128 8.14 -9.26 -3.32
N GLY A 129 9.16 -8.51 -3.71
CA GLY A 129 10.46 -9.09 -4.07
C GLY A 129 11.59 -8.93 -3.06
N LYS A 130 11.49 -7.98 -2.10
CA LYS A 130 12.64 -7.55 -1.29
C LYS A 130 12.39 -7.47 0.22
N ARG A 131 11.17 -7.68 0.68
CA ARG A 131 10.80 -7.57 2.09
C ARG A 131 10.52 -8.94 2.68
N GLY A 132 11.45 -9.44 3.48
CA GLY A 132 11.30 -10.72 4.17
C GLY A 132 10.38 -10.71 5.39
N ASP A 133 9.97 -9.52 5.86
CA ASP A 133 9.05 -9.29 6.97
C ASP A 133 7.59 -9.11 6.51
N VAL A 134 7.34 -9.18 5.21
CA VAL A 134 6.02 -9.07 4.58
C VAL A 134 5.67 -10.40 3.91
N GLN A 135 4.45 -10.86 4.12
CA GLN A 135 3.91 -12.05 3.44
C GLN A 135 2.93 -11.60 2.37
N SER A 136 3.05 -12.18 1.18
CA SER A 136 2.12 -11.97 0.08
C SER A 136 1.21 -13.18 -0.10
N HIS A 137 -0.08 -12.92 -0.31
CA HIS A 137 -1.09 -13.94 -0.55
C HIS A 137 -1.74 -13.67 -1.90
N GLN A 138 -1.87 -14.69 -2.74
CA GLN A 138 -2.49 -14.58 -4.06
C GLN A 138 -3.97 -14.23 -3.91
N LEU A 139 -4.46 -13.39 -4.81
CA LEU A 139 -5.88 -13.09 -5.00
C LEU A 139 -6.31 -13.57 -6.37
N ASP A 140 -7.55 -14.04 -6.50
CA ASP A 140 -8.16 -14.33 -7.77
C ASP A 140 -8.66 -13.06 -8.45
N LEU A 141 -8.56 -13.01 -9.77
CA LEU A 141 -9.13 -11.91 -10.54
C LEU A 141 -10.56 -12.24 -10.95
N THR A 142 -11.50 -11.56 -10.31
CA THR A 142 -12.91 -11.55 -10.72
C THR A 142 -13.23 -10.17 -11.25
N ASP A 143 -13.32 -10.02 -12.53
CA ASP A 143 -13.62 -8.73 -13.15
C ASP A 143 -15.03 -8.78 -13.75
N LYS A 144 -15.99 -8.19 -13.05
CA LYS A 144 -17.37 -8.05 -13.55
C LYS A 144 -17.44 -7.06 -14.73
N ASP A 145 -16.44 -6.20 -14.88
CA ASP A 145 -16.34 -5.24 -15.99
C ASP A 145 -15.68 -5.80 -17.25
N ILE A 146 -15.35 -7.09 -17.30
CA ILE A 146 -14.75 -7.73 -18.47
C ILE A 146 -15.63 -7.61 -19.71
N ASP A 147 -16.94 -7.65 -19.59
CA ASP A 147 -17.87 -7.52 -20.72
C ASP A 147 -17.68 -6.20 -21.49
N GLY A 148 -17.44 -5.10 -20.78
CA GLY A 148 -17.13 -3.81 -21.41
C GLY A 148 -15.70 -3.70 -21.96
N ALA A 149 -14.73 -4.42 -21.36
CA ALA A 149 -13.33 -4.42 -21.76
C ALA A 149 -13.04 -5.39 -22.91
N SER A 150 -13.69 -6.53 -22.92
CA SER A 150 -13.57 -7.59 -23.93
C SER A 150 -13.81 -7.12 -25.35
N LYS A 151 -14.70 -6.11 -25.53
CA LYS A 151 -15.05 -5.57 -26.85
C LYS A 151 -13.88 -4.83 -27.54
N TYR A 152 -12.90 -4.37 -26.79
CA TYR A 152 -11.78 -3.56 -27.30
C TYR A 152 -10.39 -4.16 -27.05
N MET A 153 -10.29 -5.29 -26.36
CA MET A 153 -9.04 -5.96 -26.05
C MET A 153 -8.95 -7.29 -26.78
N LYS A 154 -7.89 -7.49 -27.55
CA LYS A 154 -7.54 -8.78 -28.17
C LYS A 154 -6.18 -9.22 -27.64
N PRO A 155 -6.03 -10.44 -27.10
CA PRO A 155 -7.11 -11.40 -26.82
C PRO A 155 -7.99 -10.95 -25.65
N PRO A 156 -9.22 -11.52 -25.50
CA PRO A 156 -10.08 -11.23 -24.38
C PRO A 156 -9.35 -11.56 -23.07
N VAL A 157 -9.38 -10.65 -22.10
CA VAL A 157 -8.82 -10.90 -20.77
C VAL A 157 -9.53 -12.10 -20.17
N GLN A 158 -8.80 -13.14 -19.88
CA GLN A 158 -9.33 -14.30 -19.17
C GLN A 158 -9.40 -13.98 -17.68
N LEU A 159 -10.51 -14.39 -17.06
CA LEU A 159 -10.61 -14.43 -15.60
C LEU A 159 -9.51 -15.36 -15.09
N GLN A 160 -8.71 -14.89 -14.16
CA GLN A 160 -7.64 -15.68 -13.58
C GLN A 160 -8.07 -16.18 -12.20
N LYS A 161 -8.94 -17.18 -12.18
CA LYS A 161 -9.29 -17.92 -10.99
C LYS A 161 -8.25 -19.01 -10.77
N LEU A 162 -7.29 -18.72 -9.91
CA LEU A 162 -6.21 -19.65 -9.55
C LEU A 162 -6.69 -20.65 -8.50
N THR A 163 -7.67 -20.24 -7.69
CA THR A 163 -8.33 -21.01 -6.64
C THR A 163 -9.84 -21.03 -6.83
N PRO A 164 -10.39 -21.71 -7.87
CA PRO A 164 -11.80 -21.60 -8.26
C PRO A 164 -12.83 -22.00 -7.19
N ASP A 165 -12.38 -22.76 -6.19
CA ASP A 165 -13.21 -23.28 -5.11
C ASP A 165 -13.15 -22.40 -3.84
N ILE A 166 -12.43 -21.26 -3.89
CA ILE A 166 -12.24 -20.30 -2.78
C ILE A 166 -12.77 -18.95 -3.23
N ASP A 167 -13.95 -18.56 -2.79
CA ASP A 167 -14.56 -17.27 -3.15
C ASP A 167 -14.04 -16.11 -2.27
N GLU A 168 -13.42 -16.41 -1.14
CA GLU A 168 -12.91 -15.41 -0.20
C GLU A 168 -11.75 -14.60 -0.75
N ASP A 169 -10.95 -15.14 -1.68
CA ASP A 169 -9.83 -14.46 -2.32
C ASP A 169 -10.19 -13.79 -3.65
N ASP A 170 -11.46 -13.85 -4.05
CA ASP A 170 -11.99 -13.13 -5.20
C ASP A 170 -11.81 -11.63 -5.03
N CYS A 171 -11.19 -10.97 -6.02
CA CYS A 171 -10.86 -9.54 -5.92
C CYS A 171 -10.83 -8.89 -7.31
N SER A 172 -11.72 -7.95 -7.52
CA SER A 172 -11.81 -7.21 -8.78
C SER A 172 -10.70 -6.16 -8.92
N GLN A 173 -10.24 -5.89 -10.14
CA GLN A 173 -9.27 -4.85 -10.46
C GLN A 173 -9.74 -4.07 -11.69
N LYS A 174 -9.98 -2.78 -11.56
CA LYS A 174 -10.45 -1.94 -12.67
C LYS A 174 -9.40 -1.76 -13.78
N ARG A 175 -9.85 -1.29 -14.93
CA ARG A 175 -9.16 -1.20 -16.22
C ARG A 175 -7.83 -0.48 -16.25
N THR A 176 -7.62 0.48 -15.37
CA THR A 176 -6.43 1.36 -15.39
C THR A 176 -5.14 0.62 -15.07
N VAL A 177 -5.22 -0.58 -14.51
CA VAL A 177 -4.07 -1.44 -14.19
C VAL A 177 -3.91 -2.52 -15.28
N ARG A 178 -3.82 -2.09 -16.54
CA ARG A 178 -3.81 -2.99 -17.70
C ARG A 178 -2.58 -3.87 -17.86
N ALA A 179 -1.44 -3.40 -17.38
CA ALA A 179 -0.14 -3.97 -17.75
C ALA A 179 0.11 -5.37 -17.19
N HIS A 180 -0.72 -5.84 -16.23
CA HIS A 180 -0.39 -7.05 -15.47
C HIS A 180 -1.46 -8.15 -15.55
N ARG A 181 -2.47 -7.99 -16.40
CA ARG A 181 -3.56 -8.97 -16.50
C ARG A 181 -3.13 -10.29 -17.14
N ASP A 182 -2.15 -10.26 -18.03
CA ASP A 182 -1.65 -11.47 -18.71
C ASP A 182 -0.71 -12.29 -17.82
N GLU A 183 -0.18 -11.69 -16.74
CA GLU A 183 0.72 -12.29 -15.77
C GLU A 183 0.21 -12.03 -14.34
N TRP A 184 -1.09 -12.24 -14.11
CA TRP A 184 -1.74 -11.90 -12.85
C TRP A 184 -1.07 -12.52 -11.63
N ASP A 185 -0.72 -13.80 -11.72
CA ASP A 185 -0.05 -14.54 -10.66
C ASP A 185 1.34 -14.01 -10.30
N GLN A 186 2.00 -13.30 -11.21
CA GLN A 186 3.33 -12.71 -11.01
C GLN A 186 3.26 -11.23 -10.58
N SER A 187 2.12 -10.59 -10.79
CA SER A 187 1.95 -9.18 -10.47
C SER A 187 1.95 -8.92 -8.96
N SER A 188 2.66 -7.87 -8.54
CA SER A 188 2.57 -7.36 -7.17
C SER A 188 1.19 -6.77 -6.84
N LEU A 189 0.42 -6.41 -7.87
CA LEU A 189 -0.92 -5.84 -7.73
C LEU A 189 -2.00 -6.90 -7.56
N SER A 190 -1.66 -8.17 -7.76
CA SER A 190 -2.55 -9.32 -7.60
C SER A 190 -2.55 -9.91 -6.19
N LYS A 191 -1.88 -9.28 -5.25
CA LYS A 191 -1.67 -9.84 -3.92
C LYS A 191 -2.37 -8.99 -2.85
N ARG A 192 -2.73 -9.65 -1.75
CA ARG A 192 -2.86 -9.00 -0.46
C ARG A 192 -1.59 -9.23 0.36
N TYR A 193 -1.26 -8.29 1.20
CA TYR A 193 -0.02 -8.30 1.97
C TYR A 193 -0.32 -8.24 3.45
N THR A 194 0.38 -9.06 4.23
CA THR A 194 0.30 -9.06 5.69
C THR A 194 1.67 -8.79 6.30
N LYS A 195 1.70 -8.11 7.44
CA LYS A 195 2.92 -7.75 8.14
C LYS A 195 2.70 -7.76 9.66
N ALA A 196 3.60 -8.38 10.40
CA ALA A 196 3.61 -8.28 11.85
C ALA A 196 3.85 -6.82 12.31
N PRO A 197 3.31 -6.38 13.47
CA PRO A 197 3.32 -4.97 13.90
C PRO A 197 4.69 -4.50 14.40
N THR A 198 5.74 -4.70 13.63
CA THR A 198 7.13 -4.36 13.98
C THR A 198 7.40 -2.86 13.90
N THR A 199 6.87 -2.19 12.86
CA THR A 199 7.02 -0.74 12.67
C THR A 199 6.22 0.02 13.71
N MET A 200 4.95 -0.34 13.93
CA MET A 200 4.11 0.28 14.97
C MET A 200 4.72 0.08 16.37
N SER A 201 5.26 -1.10 16.65
CA SER A 201 5.95 -1.37 17.92
C SER A 201 7.18 -0.48 18.10
N ALA A 202 7.99 -0.30 17.07
CA ALA A 202 9.13 0.60 17.11
C ALA A 202 8.73 2.07 17.27
N LEU A 203 7.66 2.50 16.59
CA LEU A 203 7.09 3.84 16.72
C LEU A 203 6.54 4.10 18.12
N ARG A 204 5.84 3.13 18.73
CA ARG A 204 5.36 3.23 20.12
C ARG A 204 6.53 3.32 21.09
N ALA A 205 7.55 2.48 20.93
CA ALA A 205 8.75 2.50 21.79
C ALA A 205 9.50 3.84 21.69
N ALA A 206 9.51 4.47 20.54
CA ALA A 206 10.11 5.80 20.31
C ALA A 206 9.18 6.96 20.72
N GLY A 207 7.94 6.69 21.13
CA GLY A 207 6.94 7.72 21.44
C GLY A 207 6.53 8.55 20.22
N ARG A 208 6.50 7.91 19.03
CA ARG A 208 6.23 8.58 17.75
C ARG A 208 4.94 8.08 17.06
N LEU A 209 4.08 7.35 17.77
CA LEU A 209 2.78 6.90 17.29
C LEU A 209 1.66 7.55 18.08
N ILE A 210 0.66 8.09 17.40
CA ILE A 210 -0.59 8.63 17.94
C ILE A 210 -1.74 7.81 17.35
N GLU A 211 -2.60 7.26 18.19
CA GLU A 211 -3.79 6.50 17.80
C GLU A 211 -5.04 7.25 18.29
N LYS A 212 -6.00 7.58 17.38
CA LYS A 212 -7.24 8.31 17.65
C LYS A 212 -8.46 7.44 17.42
#